data_b56f31f035ef385807ced064e06da303
#
_entry.id   b56f31f035ef385807ced064e06da303
#
_cell.length_a   1.000
_cell.length_b   1.000
_cell.length_c   1.000
_cell.angle_alpha   90.00
_cell.angle_beta   90.00
_cell.angle_gamma   90.00
#
_symmetry.space_group_name_H-M   'P 1'
#
loop_
_entity.id
_entity.type
_entity.pdbx_description
1 polymer ?
#
loop_
_entity_poly.entity_id
_entity_poly.type
_entity_poly.pdbx_seq_one_letter_code
_entity_poly.pdbx_strand_id
1 'polypeptide(L)'
;MQSSCSYRLANSELKAPPGVSTIYVESIYDTASKSLPHDILWNELQRAVGESGKLRLTSRSQADAHLRAHLVSASIIQVDPQTITAVKDPVYQPGSEPADYRNFRSLNVASKFAGKEVMQMNIAVDLVNTSSGKTIFSRMYPLSRTYSIINIAGTPGGRFQRADEAFESNFQYASKELSGQIVRDIMKR
;
A
#
# COMPACT_ATOMS: atom_id res chain seq x y z
N MET A 1 -4.84 30.97 37.49
CA MET A 1 -5.50 30.66 36.22
C MET A 1 -4.80 29.46 35.62
N GLN A 2 -5.43 28.27 35.68
CA GLN A 2 -4.89 27.05 35.10
C GLN A 2 -5.41 26.95 33.67
N SER A 3 -4.53 27.15 32.69
CA SER A 3 -4.83 26.88 31.29
C SER A 3 -4.83 25.36 31.08
N SER A 4 -6.03 24.76 31.06
CA SER A 4 -6.20 23.38 30.67
C SER A 4 -5.88 23.25 29.16
N CYS A 5 -4.74 22.65 28.84
CA CYS A 5 -4.46 22.17 27.49
C CYS A 5 -5.48 21.09 27.14
N SER A 6 -6.55 21.46 26.44
CA SER A 6 -7.47 20.50 25.87
C SER A 6 -6.89 19.89 24.59
N TYR A 7 -6.00 18.91 24.72
CA TYR A 7 -5.68 18.02 23.63
C TYR A 7 -6.94 17.16 23.37
N ARG A 8 -7.75 17.55 22.41
CA ARG A 8 -8.77 16.66 21.87
C ARG A 8 -8.04 15.62 21.03
N LEU A 9 -7.95 14.41 21.58
CA LEU A 9 -7.52 13.25 20.80
C LEU A 9 -8.48 13.13 19.59
N ALA A 10 -7.94 13.13 18.39
CA ALA A 10 -8.70 13.10 17.14
C ALA A 10 -9.69 11.91 17.02
N ASN A 11 -9.57 10.92 17.90
CA ASN A 11 -10.42 9.72 17.98
C ASN A 11 -11.45 9.73 19.12
N SER A 12 -11.55 10.83 19.88
CA SER A 12 -12.47 10.86 21.06
C SER A 12 -13.96 10.81 20.68
N GLU A 13 -14.30 11.19 19.46
CA GLU A 13 -15.67 11.22 18.95
C GLU A 13 -16.10 9.90 18.27
N LEU A 14 -15.14 9.02 17.97
CA LEU A 14 -15.41 7.76 17.30
C LEU A 14 -15.98 6.75 18.30
N LYS A 15 -17.09 6.12 17.92
CA LYS A 15 -17.76 5.10 18.71
C LYS A 15 -17.83 3.79 17.94
N ALA A 16 -17.67 2.68 18.64
CA ALA A 16 -17.94 1.38 18.05
C ALA A 16 -19.43 1.29 17.63
N PRO A 17 -19.75 0.57 16.56
CA PRO A 17 -21.13 0.31 16.19
C PRO A 17 -21.91 -0.32 17.35
N PRO A 18 -23.20 -0.02 17.52
CA PRO A 18 -23.99 -0.57 18.61
C PRO A 18 -23.91 -2.11 18.64
N GLY A 19 -23.60 -2.66 19.82
CA GLY A 19 -23.50 -4.11 20.02
C GLY A 19 -22.27 -4.77 19.39
N VAL A 20 -21.26 -4.00 18.97
CA VAL A 20 -20.00 -4.53 18.43
C VAL A 20 -18.83 -4.00 19.26
N SER A 21 -18.19 -4.87 20.00
CA SER A 21 -16.96 -4.61 20.76
C SER A 21 -15.77 -5.41 20.24
N THR A 22 -16.06 -6.55 19.62
CA THR A 22 -15.08 -7.49 19.11
C THR A 22 -15.29 -7.77 17.62
N ILE A 23 -14.19 -7.79 16.85
CA ILE A 23 -14.20 -8.03 15.42
C ILE A 23 -13.24 -9.14 15.05
N TYR A 24 -13.68 -9.99 14.14
CA TYR A 24 -12.82 -10.90 13.38
C TYR A 24 -12.64 -10.35 11.96
N VAL A 25 -11.41 -10.17 11.52
CA VAL A 25 -11.08 -9.78 10.16
C VAL A 25 -10.91 -11.04 9.32
N GLU A 26 -11.84 -11.29 8.42
CA GLU A 26 -11.78 -12.44 7.51
C GLU A 26 -10.62 -12.27 6.50
N SER A 27 -10.11 -13.36 5.96
CA SER A 27 -9.15 -13.33 4.87
C SER A 27 -9.73 -12.56 3.69
N ILE A 28 -8.89 -11.78 3.01
CA ILE A 28 -9.35 -11.00 1.87
C ILE A 28 -9.66 -11.94 0.72
N TYR A 29 -10.87 -11.82 0.20
CA TYR A 29 -11.29 -12.52 -1.00
C TYR A 29 -10.90 -11.68 -2.22
N ASP A 30 -10.18 -12.28 -3.17
CA ASP A 30 -9.67 -11.62 -4.36
C ASP A 30 -10.31 -12.23 -5.61
N THR A 31 -11.04 -11.40 -6.36
CA THR A 31 -11.58 -11.73 -7.70
C THR A 31 -10.98 -10.86 -8.79
N ALA A 32 -10.00 -10.05 -8.46
CA ALA A 32 -9.36 -9.16 -9.42
C ALA A 32 -8.54 -9.97 -10.44
N SER A 33 -8.44 -9.44 -11.64
CA SER A 33 -7.66 -10.04 -12.73
C SER A 33 -6.15 -10.04 -12.47
N LYS A 34 -5.69 -9.17 -11.58
CA LYS A 34 -4.30 -9.06 -11.16
C LYS A 34 -4.18 -9.43 -9.68
N SER A 35 -3.39 -10.45 -9.41
CA SER A 35 -3.07 -10.83 -8.03
C SER A 35 -2.27 -9.72 -7.35
N LEU A 36 -2.75 -9.28 -6.20
CA LEU A 36 -2.07 -8.32 -5.33
C LEU A 36 -1.65 -9.03 -4.02
N PRO A 37 -0.67 -8.49 -3.29
CA PRO A 37 -0.28 -9.03 -1.99
C PRO A 37 -1.35 -8.70 -0.92
N HIS A 38 -2.50 -9.37 -1.01
CA HIS A 38 -3.68 -9.12 -0.16
C HIS A 38 -3.44 -9.38 1.32
N ASP A 39 -2.42 -10.14 1.67
CA ASP A 39 -1.92 -10.33 3.04
C ASP A 39 -1.43 -9.01 3.68
N ILE A 40 -0.84 -8.13 2.90
CA ILE A 40 -0.44 -6.78 3.36
C ILE A 40 -1.69 -5.99 3.78
N LEU A 41 -2.72 -5.95 2.93
CA LEU A 41 -3.97 -5.26 3.25
C LEU A 41 -4.68 -5.89 4.46
N TRP A 42 -4.68 -7.21 4.54
CA TRP A 42 -5.27 -7.93 5.67
C TRP A 42 -4.57 -7.60 6.99
N ASN A 43 -3.24 -7.61 7.00
CA ASN A 43 -2.44 -7.22 8.16
C ASN A 43 -2.70 -5.78 8.58
N GLU A 44 -2.79 -4.86 7.61
CA GLU A 44 -3.05 -3.44 7.88
C GLU A 44 -4.48 -3.22 8.41
N LEU A 45 -5.48 -3.98 7.94
CA LEU A 45 -6.83 -3.95 8.51
C LEU A 45 -6.85 -4.41 9.96
N GLN A 46 -6.19 -5.52 10.27
CA GLN A 46 -6.08 -5.99 11.65
C GLN A 46 -5.39 -4.95 12.53
N ARG A 47 -4.28 -4.40 12.06
CA ARG A 47 -3.55 -3.36 12.79
C ARG A 47 -4.44 -2.14 13.04
N ALA A 48 -5.16 -1.64 12.02
CA ALA A 48 -6.04 -0.48 12.16
C ALA A 48 -7.19 -0.71 13.16
N VAL A 49 -7.77 -1.93 13.18
CA VAL A 49 -8.78 -2.31 14.19
C VAL A 49 -8.16 -2.28 15.59
N GLY A 50 -6.98 -2.89 15.78
CA GLY A 50 -6.30 -2.89 17.08
C GLY A 50 -5.90 -1.49 17.57
N GLU A 51 -5.42 -0.64 16.67
CA GLU A 51 -5.03 0.74 16.98
C GLU A 51 -6.22 1.66 17.24
N SER A 52 -7.44 1.27 16.87
CA SER A 52 -8.65 2.08 17.12
C SER A 52 -8.93 2.33 18.58
N GLY A 53 -8.51 1.40 19.46
CA GLY A 53 -8.75 1.44 20.90
C GLY A 53 -10.23 1.28 21.29
N LYS A 54 -11.14 1.10 20.32
CA LYS A 54 -12.59 0.96 20.53
C LYS A 54 -13.09 -0.43 20.14
N LEU A 55 -12.37 -1.11 19.29
CA LEU A 55 -12.67 -2.44 18.79
C LEU A 55 -11.52 -3.38 19.16
N ARG A 56 -11.83 -4.62 19.50
CA ARG A 56 -10.83 -5.64 19.83
C ARG A 56 -10.86 -6.75 18.79
N LEU A 57 -9.69 -7.18 18.36
CA LEU A 57 -9.55 -8.36 17.53
C LEU A 57 -9.77 -9.63 18.37
N THR A 58 -10.47 -10.58 17.78
CA THR A 58 -10.71 -11.87 18.43
C THR A 58 -10.81 -13.00 17.39
N SER A 59 -10.98 -14.22 17.85
CA SER A 59 -11.23 -15.37 16.99
C SER A 59 -12.61 -15.32 16.33
N ARG A 60 -12.78 -16.03 15.21
CA ARG A 60 -14.03 -16.04 14.45
C ARG A 60 -15.25 -16.41 15.29
N SER A 61 -15.10 -17.36 16.19
CA SER A 61 -16.21 -17.87 17.02
C SER A 61 -16.61 -16.94 18.16
N GLN A 62 -15.76 -15.96 18.52
CA GLN A 62 -15.97 -15.06 19.65
C GLN A 62 -16.25 -13.61 19.22
N ALA A 63 -16.28 -13.36 17.91
CA ALA A 63 -16.48 -12.02 17.39
C ALA A 63 -17.97 -11.62 17.36
N ASP A 64 -18.25 -10.39 17.77
CA ASP A 64 -19.57 -9.78 17.62
C ASP A 64 -19.87 -9.49 16.15
N ALA A 65 -18.84 -9.19 15.37
CA ALA A 65 -18.97 -8.94 13.94
C ALA A 65 -17.76 -9.43 13.14
N HIS A 66 -18.00 -9.78 11.88
CA HIS A 66 -16.99 -10.15 10.90
C HIS A 66 -16.77 -9.01 9.91
N LEU A 67 -15.52 -8.58 9.80
CA LEU A 67 -15.10 -7.62 8.79
C LEU A 67 -14.62 -8.39 7.56
N ARG A 68 -15.36 -8.25 6.47
CA ARG A 68 -15.08 -8.86 5.17
C ARG A 68 -14.56 -7.81 4.22
N ALA A 69 -13.43 -8.07 3.59
CA ALA A 69 -12.91 -7.24 2.52
C ALA A 69 -12.79 -8.08 1.25
N HIS A 70 -13.28 -7.54 0.15
CA HIS A 70 -13.28 -8.18 -1.15
C HIS A 70 -12.60 -7.26 -2.17
N LEU A 71 -11.49 -7.70 -2.73
CA LEU A 71 -10.83 -7.00 -3.82
C LEU A 71 -11.59 -7.30 -5.13
N VAL A 72 -12.40 -6.34 -5.56
CA VAL A 72 -13.29 -6.47 -6.72
C VAL A 72 -12.54 -6.29 -8.03
N SER A 73 -11.65 -5.32 -8.08
CA SER A 73 -10.82 -5.04 -9.25
C SER A 73 -9.47 -4.48 -8.85
N ALA A 74 -8.45 -4.80 -9.64
CA ALA A 74 -7.12 -4.24 -9.52
C ALA A 74 -6.48 -4.10 -10.90
N SER A 75 -5.80 -3.00 -11.13
CA SER A 75 -5.00 -2.75 -12.34
C SER A 75 -3.78 -1.91 -12.02
N ILE A 76 -2.72 -2.10 -12.81
CA ILE A 76 -1.55 -1.23 -12.83
C ILE A 76 -1.44 -0.72 -14.26
N ILE A 77 -1.47 0.60 -14.40
CA ILE A 77 -1.42 1.27 -15.68
C ILE A 77 -0.11 2.04 -15.74
N GLN A 78 0.68 1.78 -16.78
CA GLN A 78 1.88 2.55 -17.02
C GLN A 78 1.51 3.89 -17.66
N VAL A 79 1.95 4.97 -17.01
CA VAL A 79 1.69 6.33 -17.44
C VAL A 79 3.05 6.98 -17.72
N ASP A 80 3.19 7.56 -18.90
CA ASP A 80 4.36 8.35 -19.28
C ASP A 80 5.69 7.57 -19.21
N PRO A 81 5.88 6.54 -20.07
CA PRO A 81 7.14 5.81 -20.12
C PRO A 81 8.20 6.72 -20.76
N GLN A 82 9.06 7.31 -19.95
CA GLN A 82 10.23 8.02 -20.44
C GLN A 82 11.42 7.06 -20.53
N THR A 83 11.83 6.73 -21.73
CA THR A 83 13.12 6.09 -21.96
C THR A 83 14.19 7.18 -21.90
N ILE A 84 14.85 7.32 -20.77
CA ILE A 84 16.02 8.20 -20.69
C ILE A 84 17.16 7.49 -21.37
N THR A 85 17.49 7.95 -22.57
CA THR A 85 18.59 7.44 -23.37
C THR A 85 19.90 7.48 -22.58
N ALA A 86 20.69 6.45 -22.70
CA ALA A 86 21.96 6.25 -22.04
C ALA A 86 22.82 7.52 -21.99
N VAL A 87 23.28 7.85 -20.80
CA VAL A 87 24.46 8.71 -20.69
C VAL A 87 25.62 7.88 -21.23
N LYS A 88 26.11 8.20 -22.43
CA LYS A 88 27.37 7.66 -22.93
C LYS A 88 28.44 8.17 -21.96
N ASP A 89 29.03 7.28 -21.17
CA ASP A 89 30.29 7.61 -20.51
C ASP A 89 31.29 8.03 -21.60
N PRO A 90 32.16 9.01 -21.33
CA PRO A 90 33.10 9.51 -22.30
C PRO A 90 33.89 8.35 -22.87
N VAL A 91 33.84 8.23 -24.18
CA VAL A 91 34.56 7.21 -24.94
C VAL A 91 36.06 7.38 -24.65
N TYR A 92 36.71 6.31 -24.22
CA TYR A 92 38.15 6.23 -24.16
C TYR A 92 38.72 6.64 -25.53
N GLN A 93 39.53 7.71 -25.56
CA GLN A 93 40.32 8.08 -26.74
C GLN A 93 41.62 7.26 -26.71
N PRO A 94 41.87 6.38 -27.69
CA PRO A 94 43.14 5.66 -27.80
C PRO A 94 44.26 6.68 -28.04
N GLY A 95 45.25 6.71 -27.15
CA GLY A 95 46.42 7.59 -27.31
C GLY A 95 46.72 8.50 -26.13
N SER A 96 45.88 8.57 -25.12
CA SER A 96 46.17 9.22 -23.86
C SER A 96 46.70 8.19 -22.87
N GLU A 97 47.93 8.39 -22.41
CA GLU A 97 48.64 7.80 -21.29
C GLU A 97 48.35 6.34 -20.87
N PRO A 98 49.32 5.57 -20.36
CA PRO A 98 49.18 4.15 -20.07
C PRO A 98 48.02 3.92 -19.14
N ALA A 99 47.12 3.09 -19.62
CA ALA A 99 45.86 2.72 -19.00
C ALA A 99 45.99 2.51 -17.49
N ASP A 100 45.57 3.48 -16.72
CA ASP A 100 45.17 3.23 -15.33
C ASP A 100 43.93 2.33 -15.41
N TYR A 101 44.09 1.05 -15.09
CA TYR A 101 43.02 0.04 -15.10
C TYR A 101 41.79 0.44 -14.29
N ARG A 102 41.89 1.49 -13.52
CA ARG A 102 40.78 2.12 -12.81
C ARG A 102 39.77 2.84 -13.72
N ASN A 103 40.16 3.13 -14.95
CA ASN A 103 39.33 3.79 -15.97
C ASN A 103 38.67 2.82 -16.95
N PHE A 104 38.87 1.53 -16.82
CA PHE A 104 38.03 0.53 -17.48
C PHE A 104 36.64 0.51 -16.82
N ARG A 105 35.93 1.58 -16.98
CA ARG A 105 34.49 1.51 -16.87
C ARG A 105 34.00 0.79 -18.10
N SER A 106 33.59 -0.46 -17.89
CA SER A 106 32.85 -1.20 -18.89
C SER A 106 31.81 -0.25 -19.49
N LEU A 107 31.70 -0.21 -20.80
CA LEU A 107 30.64 0.46 -21.55
C LEU A 107 29.30 -0.20 -21.24
N ASN A 108 28.88 -0.09 -20.02
CA ASN A 108 27.55 -0.46 -19.63
C ASN A 108 26.66 0.70 -20.06
N VAL A 109 26.05 0.53 -21.20
CA VAL A 109 24.93 1.36 -21.63
C VAL A 109 23.82 1.16 -20.60
N ALA A 110 23.86 1.95 -19.56
CA ALA A 110 22.80 1.95 -18.58
C ALA A 110 21.60 2.63 -19.20
N SER A 111 20.66 1.86 -19.71
CA SER A 111 19.36 2.40 -20.05
C SER A 111 18.63 2.72 -18.74
N LYS A 112 18.46 4.00 -18.46
CA LYS A 112 17.58 4.45 -17.37
C LYS A 112 16.16 4.41 -17.90
N PHE A 113 15.33 3.59 -17.29
CA PHE A 113 13.90 3.66 -17.51
C PHE A 113 13.32 4.42 -16.31
N ALA A 114 12.74 5.57 -16.57
CA ALA A 114 11.96 6.30 -15.60
C ALA A 114 10.52 6.32 -16.10
N GLY A 115 9.61 5.84 -15.30
CA GLY A 115 8.19 5.82 -15.64
C GLY A 115 7.35 6.09 -14.40
N LYS A 116 6.10 6.39 -14.63
CA LYS A 116 5.09 6.42 -13.58
C LYS A 116 4.10 5.29 -13.81
N GLU A 117 3.73 4.64 -12.76
CA GLU A 117 2.61 3.69 -12.76
C GLU A 117 1.49 4.21 -11.88
N VAL A 118 0.29 3.90 -12.28
CA VAL A 118 -0.92 4.16 -11.49
C VAL A 118 -1.50 2.82 -11.09
N MET A 119 -1.48 2.56 -9.80
CA MET A 119 -2.22 1.45 -9.20
C MET A 119 -3.65 1.91 -8.96
N GLN A 120 -4.61 1.15 -9.46
CA GLN A 120 -6.03 1.36 -9.22
C GLN A 120 -6.64 0.09 -8.67
N MET A 121 -7.46 0.22 -7.63
CA MET A 121 -8.20 -0.91 -7.07
C MET A 121 -9.53 -0.47 -6.48
N ASN A 122 -10.49 -1.41 -6.46
CA ASN A 122 -11.75 -1.24 -5.80
C ASN A 122 -11.93 -2.36 -4.77
N ILE A 123 -12.21 -1.97 -3.55
CA ILE A 123 -12.36 -2.89 -2.42
C ILE A 123 -13.74 -2.71 -1.83
N ALA A 124 -14.54 -3.77 -1.85
CA ALA A 124 -15.81 -3.82 -1.13
C ALA A 124 -15.56 -4.26 0.30
N VAL A 125 -16.14 -3.55 1.26
CA VAL A 125 -15.99 -3.85 2.69
C VAL A 125 -17.36 -3.94 3.33
N ASP A 126 -17.59 -5.07 4.00
CA ASP A 126 -18.80 -5.35 4.74
C ASP A 126 -18.46 -5.67 6.20
N LEU A 127 -19.24 -5.14 7.13
CA LEU A 127 -19.26 -5.56 8.51
C LEU A 127 -20.56 -6.28 8.79
N VAL A 128 -20.45 -7.57 9.10
CA VAL A 128 -21.61 -8.45 9.31
C VAL A 128 -21.69 -8.82 10.78
N ASN A 129 -22.82 -8.53 11.40
CA ASN A 129 -23.07 -8.92 12.79
C ASN A 129 -23.22 -10.45 12.90
N THR A 130 -22.47 -11.07 13.80
CA THR A 130 -22.39 -12.53 13.91
C THR A 130 -23.71 -13.15 14.39
N SER A 131 -24.39 -12.52 15.35
CA SER A 131 -25.61 -13.07 15.96
C SER A 131 -26.84 -12.96 15.06
N SER A 132 -26.94 -11.87 14.28
CA SER A 132 -28.10 -11.63 13.41
C SER A 132 -27.86 -11.98 11.94
N GLY A 133 -26.61 -12.17 11.54
CA GLY A 133 -26.21 -12.33 10.14
C GLY A 133 -26.43 -11.09 9.26
N LYS A 134 -26.83 -9.97 9.85
CA LYS A 134 -27.11 -8.73 9.10
C LYS A 134 -25.86 -7.93 8.84
N THR A 135 -25.75 -7.38 7.64
CA THR A 135 -24.72 -6.40 7.30
C THR A 135 -25.08 -5.07 7.97
N ILE A 136 -24.22 -4.62 8.87
CA ILE A 136 -24.38 -3.37 9.61
C ILE A 136 -23.59 -2.22 8.98
N PHE A 137 -22.62 -2.53 8.13
CA PHE A 137 -21.87 -1.57 7.33
C PHE A 137 -21.53 -2.21 6.00
N SER A 138 -21.66 -1.45 4.91
CA SER A 138 -21.24 -1.86 3.57
C SER A 138 -20.78 -0.64 2.79
N ARG A 139 -19.61 -0.71 2.19
CA ARG A 139 -19.07 0.38 1.37
C ARG A 139 -18.02 -0.10 0.38
N MET A 140 -18.00 0.54 -0.79
CA MET A 140 -16.95 0.40 -1.79
C MET A 140 -15.90 1.50 -1.59
N TYR A 141 -14.62 1.10 -1.63
CA TYR A 141 -13.48 2.00 -1.53
C TYR A 141 -12.67 1.95 -2.82
N PRO A 142 -12.79 2.97 -3.67
CA PRO A 142 -11.87 3.15 -4.78
C PRO A 142 -10.55 3.68 -4.25
N LEU A 143 -9.45 3.13 -4.74
CA LEU A 143 -8.11 3.60 -4.46
C LEU A 143 -7.35 3.77 -5.77
N SER A 144 -6.73 4.93 -5.93
CA SER A 144 -5.84 5.22 -7.06
C SER A 144 -4.57 5.87 -6.53
N ARG A 145 -3.42 5.32 -6.88
CA ARG A 145 -2.12 5.82 -6.43
C ARG A 145 -1.10 5.79 -7.55
N THR A 146 -0.49 6.94 -7.80
CA THR A 146 0.62 7.07 -8.73
C THR A 146 1.94 6.92 -7.99
N TYR A 147 2.85 6.13 -8.53
CA TYR A 147 4.20 5.98 -8.02
C TYR A 147 5.22 5.99 -9.17
N SER A 148 6.44 6.40 -8.85
CA SER A 148 7.52 6.47 -9.83
C SER A 148 8.33 5.17 -9.82
N ILE A 149 8.68 4.68 -11.00
CA ILE A 149 9.60 3.57 -11.17
C ILE A 149 10.88 4.15 -11.74
N ILE A 150 11.99 3.86 -11.09
CA ILE A 150 13.32 4.18 -11.59
C ILE A 150 14.05 2.86 -11.74
N ASN A 151 14.21 2.42 -12.98
CA ASN A 151 15.02 1.26 -13.30
C ASN A 151 16.33 1.74 -13.94
N ILE A 152 17.44 1.53 -13.24
CA ILE A 152 18.78 1.85 -13.73
C ILE A 152 19.48 0.53 -14.02
N ALA A 153 19.44 0.07 -15.27
CA ALA A 153 20.18 -1.11 -15.67
C ALA A 153 21.68 -0.80 -15.73
N GLY A 154 22.51 -1.63 -15.12
CA GLY A 154 23.93 -1.67 -15.40
C GLY A 154 24.87 -0.87 -14.51
N THR A 155 24.46 -0.40 -13.34
CA THR A 155 25.39 0.21 -12.37
C THR A 155 25.84 -0.84 -11.32
N PRO A 156 27.11 -1.25 -11.29
CA PRO A 156 27.62 -2.07 -10.18
C PRO A 156 27.49 -1.30 -8.87
N GLY A 157 26.77 -1.85 -7.90
CA GLY A 157 26.57 -1.23 -6.59
C GLY A 157 25.44 -0.19 -6.49
N GLY A 158 24.72 0.10 -7.56
CA GLY A 158 23.52 0.93 -7.51
C GLY A 158 22.38 0.20 -6.82
N ARG A 159 21.75 0.81 -5.83
CA ARG A 159 20.49 0.31 -5.26
C ARG A 159 19.42 0.49 -6.32
N PHE A 160 19.04 -0.61 -6.95
CA PHE A 160 17.89 -0.63 -7.84
C PHE A 160 16.64 -0.69 -6.98
N GLN A 161 15.82 0.32 -7.04
CA GLN A 161 14.44 0.11 -6.65
C GLN A 161 13.78 -0.63 -7.81
N ARG A 162 13.63 -1.93 -7.69
CA ARG A 162 12.90 -2.73 -8.66
C ARG A 162 11.47 -2.22 -8.73
N ALA A 163 10.85 -2.33 -9.88
CA ALA A 163 9.43 -1.99 -10.03
C ALA A 163 8.57 -2.69 -8.97
N ASP A 164 8.92 -3.93 -8.63
CA ASP A 164 8.26 -4.73 -7.61
C ASP A 164 8.40 -4.12 -6.21
N GLU A 165 9.59 -3.65 -5.83
CA GLU A 165 9.84 -3.01 -4.53
C GLU A 165 9.12 -1.67 -4.42
N ALA A 166 9.10 -0.88 -5.50
CA ALA A 166 8.36 0.38 -5.55
C ALA A 166 6.86 0.13 -5.44
N PHE A 167 6.35 -0.89 -6.11
CA PHE A 167 4.96 -1.31 -6.02
C PHE A 167 4.61 -1.75 -4.60
N GLU A 168 5.37 -2.68 -4.01
CA GLU A 168 5.10 -3.23 -2.70
C GLU A 168 5.09 -2.14 -1.62
N SER A 169 6.08 -1.26 -1.62
CA SER A 169 6.16 -0.12 -0.71
C SER A 169 4.94 0.81 -0.83
N ASN A 170 4.53 1.13 -2.06
CA ASN A 170 3.36 1.98 -2.31
C ASN A 170 2.05 1.27 -1.97
N PHE A 171 1.96 -0.04 -2.21
CA PHE A 171 0.81 -0.85 -1.84
C PHE A 171 0.65 -0.93 -0.31
N GLN A 172 1.74 -1.13 0.42
CA GLN A 172 1.74 -1.12 1.88
C GLN A 172 1.25 0.22 2.43
N TYR A 173 1.78 1.32 1.92
CA TYR A 173 1.35 2.65 2.34
C TYR A 173 -0.14 2.89 2.05
N ALA A 174 -0.60 2.54 0.84
CA ALA A 174 -1.98 2.67 0.43
C ALA A 174 -2.92 1.80 1.28
N SER A 175 -2.51 0.57 1.58
CA SER A 175 -3.25 -0.35 2.45
C SER A 175 -3.38 0.18 3.86
N LYS A 176 -2.34 0.81 4.40
CA LYS A 176 -2.36 1.48 5.72
C LYS A 176 -3.37 2.62 5.76
N GLU A 177 -3.31 3.54 4.78
CA GLU A 177 -4.24 4.68 4.71
C GLU A 177 -5.69 4.20 4.57
N LEU A 178 -5.92 3.25 3.67
CA LEU A 178 -7.24 2.69 3.41
C LEU A 178 -7.80 1.98 4.64
N SER A 179 -7.01 1.15 5.30
CA SER A 179 -7.42 0.43 6.52
C SER A 179 -7.81 1.39 7.63
N GLY A 180 -7.04 2.47 7.82
CA GLY A 180 -7.39 3.52 8.76
C GLY A 180 -8.69 4.25 8.39
N GLN A 181 -8.95 4.47 7.09
CA GLN A 181 -10.19 5.07 6.63
C GLN A 181 -11.39 4.14 6.86
N ILE A 182 -11.27 2.86 6.51
CA ILE A 182 -12.31 1.85 6.71
C ILE A 182 -12.74 1.80 8.19
N VAL A 183 -11.77 1.68 9.08
CA VAL A 183 -12.04 1.59 10.52
C VAL A 183 -12.71 2.87 11.04
N ARG A 184 -12.24 4.04 10.62
CA ARG A 184 -12.90 5.32 10.97
C ARG A 184 -14.33 5.41 10.45
N ASP A 185 -14.60 4.95 9.24
CA ASP A 185 -15.94 5.00 8.65
C ASP A 185 -16.90 4.03 9.33
N ILE A 186 -16.42 2.86 9.76
CA ILE A 186 -17.19 1.92 10.60
C ILE A 186 -17.57 2.57 11.94
N MET A 187 -16.67 3.35 12.53
CA MET A 187 -16.87 3.96 13.86
C MET A 187 -17.63 5.30 13.84
N LYS A 188 -17.94 5.86 12.68
CA LYS A 188 -18.69 7.12 12.55
C LYS A 188 -20.21 6.94 12.56
N ARG A 189 -20.71 5.73 12.62
CA ARG A 189 -22.16 5.42 12.56
C ARG A 189 -22.85 5.34 13.92
#